data_ab97a498bfc27106e66cd9c3f8739c5b
#
_entry.id   ab97a498bfc27106e66cd9c3f8739c5b
#
_cell.length_a   1.000
_cell.length_b   1.000
_cell.length_c   1.000
_cell.angle_alpha   90.00
_cell.angle_beta   90.00
_cell.angle_gamma   90.00
#
_symmetry.space_group_name_H-M   'P 1'
#
loop_
_entity.id
_entity.type
_entity.pdbx_description
1 polymer ?
#
loop_
_entity_poly.entity_id
_entity_poly.type
_entity_poly.pdbx_seq_one_letter_code
_entity_poly.pdbx_strand_id
1 'polypeptide(L)' 'MAAVNADTIRKNTRSQHVLEKVGFRFVGEDETFKYYRIEQ' A
#
# COMPACT_ATOMS: atom_id res chain seq x y z
N MET A 1 -13.32 -3.27 14.48
CA MET A 1 -12.45 -2.54 13.53
C MET A 1 -11.66 -3.52 12.69
N ALA A 2 -11.60 -3.29 11.40
CA ALA A 2 -10.87 -4.16 10.49
C ALA A 2 -9.71 -3.38 9.87
N ALA A 3 -8.61 -4.08 9.62
CA ALA A 3 -7.50 -3.52 8.91
C ALA A 3 -7.23 -4.36 7.67
N VAL A 4 -6.95 -3.71 6.57
CA VAL A 4 -6.62 -4.39 5.32
C VAL A 4 -5.18 -4.06 4.97
N ASN A 5 -4.39 -5.09 4.71
CA ASN A 5 -3.01 -4.94 4.27
C ASN A 5 -2.95 -5.16 2.77
N ALA A 6 -2.19 -4.33 2.10
CA ALA A 6 -1.97 -4.46 0.66
C ALA A 6 -0.50 -4.31 0.35
N ASP A 7 -0.02 -5.02 -0.65
CA ASP A 7 1.35 -4.85 -1.11
C ASP A 7 1.35 -4.64 -2.62
N THR A 8 2.37 -3.95 -3.09
CA THR A 8 2.52 -3.67 -4.51
C THR A 8 3.99 -3.63 -4.86
N ILE A 9 4.30 -3.96 -6.10
CA ILE A 9 5.68 -3.92 -6.58
C ILE A 9 6.17 -2.47 -6.57
N ARG A 10 7.38 -2.25 -6.08
CA ARG A 10 7.97 -0.91 -5.95
C ARG A 10 7.97 -0.13 -7.26
N LYS A 11 8.09 -0.81 -8.38
CA LYS A 11 8.09 -0.17 -9.70
C LYS A 11 6.69 0.18 -10.20
N ASN A 12 5.65 -0.30 -9.55
CA ASN A 12 4.28 -0.06 -9.96
C ASN A 12 3.72 1.19 -9.29
N THR A 13 4.16 2.35 -9.76
CA THR A 13 3.75 3.62 -9.20
C THR A 13 2.26 3.88 -9.37
N ARG A 14 1.65 3.33 -10.42
CA ARG A 14 0.22 3.48 -10.65
C ARG A 14 -0.60 2.84 -9.55
N SER A 15 -0.25 1.61 -9.15
CA SER A 15 -0.93 0.95 -8.03
C SER A 15 -0.73 1.70 -6.73
N GLN A 16 0.46 2.25 -6.52
CA GLN A 16 0.75 3.04 -5.33
C GLN A 16 -0.16 4.26 -5.25
N HIS A 17 -0.35 4.95 -6.35
CA HIS A 17 -1.26 6.11 -6.40
C HIS A 17 -2.70 5.71 -6.12
N VAL A 18 -3.14 4.57 -6.65
CA VAL A 18 -4.48 4.07 -6.41
C VAL A 18 -4.70 3.74 -4.94
N LEU A 19 -3.73 3.08 -4.32
CA LEU A 19 -3.81 2.75 -2.90
C LEU A 19 -3.89 4.02 -2.03
N GLU A 20 -3.06 5.00 -2.32
CA GLU A 20 -3.08 6.27 -1.59
C GLU A 20 -4.41 6.99 -1.76
N LYS A 21 -4.97 6.96 -2.97
CA LYS A 21 -6.25 7.59 -3.26
C LYS A 21 -7.39 6.97 -2.47
N VAL A 22 -7.35 5.66 -2.28
CA VAL A 22 -8.36 4.94 -1.52
C VAL A 22 -8.23 5.22 -0.02
N GLY A 23 -7.04 5.59 0.43
CA GLY A 23 -6.81 5.92 1.83
C GLY A 23 -5.79 5.02 2.52
N PHE A 24 -5.11 4.18 1.78
CA PHE A 24 -4.07 3.34 2.34
C PHE A 24 -2.86 4.17 2.76
N ARG A 25 -2.22 3.75 3.84
CA ARG A 25 -1.00 4.38 4.34
C ARG A 25 0.20 3.50 4.04
N PHE A 26 1.29 4.14 3.66
CA PHE A 26 2.56 3.44 3.49
C PHE A 26 3.12 3.04 4.85
N VAL A 27 3.37 1.75 5.03
CA VAL A 27 3.84 1.24 6.32
C VAL A 27 5.23 0.61 6.26
N GLY A 28 5.74 0.34 5.07
CA GLY A 28 7.08 -0.22 4.94
C GLY A 28 7.37 -0.67 3.52
N GLU A 29 8.60 -1.09 3.28
CA GLU A 29 9.01 -1.60 1.98
C GLU A 29 10.17 -2.57 2.12
N ASP A 30 10.33 -3.43 1.11
CA ASP A 30 11.52 -4.25 0.97
C ASP A 30 12.14 -4.04 -0.42
N GLU A 31 12.99 -4.95 -0.86
CA GLU A 31 13.68 -4.82 -2.14
C GLU A 31 12.75 -4.87 -3.35
N THR A 32 11.62 -5.52 -3.22
CA THR A 32 10.70 -5.77 -4.33
C THR A 32 9.34 -5.11 -4.13
N PHE A 33 8.83 -5.07 -2.91
CA PHE A 33 7.47 -4.65 -2.62
C PHE A 33 7.42 -3.47 -1.67
N LYS A 34 6.35 -2.68 -1.81
CA LYS A 34 5.95 -1.68 -0.82
C LYS A 34 4.68 -2.16 -0.15
N TYR A 35 4.58 -1.93 1.15
CA TYR A 35 3.46 -2.40 1.97
C TYR A 35 2.61 -1.22 2.42
N TYR A 36 1.31 -1.40 2.31
CA TYR A 36 0.32 -0.39 2.66
C TYR A 36 -0.72 -0.99 3.58
N ARG A 37 -1.36 -0.14 4.38
CA ARG A 37 -2.39 -0.57 5.30
C ARG A 37 -3.48 0.49 5.40
N ILE A 38 -4.73 0.03 5.50
CA ILE A 38 -5.86 0.90 5.77
C ILE A 38 -6.62 0.32 6.96
N GLU A 39 -7.03 1.20 7.85
CA GLU A 39 -7.86 0.83 8.99
C GLU A 39 -9.24 1.44 8.80
N GLN A 40 -10.25 0.62 9.05
CA GLN A 40 -11.64 1.06 8.95
C GLN A 40 -12.35 0.98 10.28
#